data_610493cb9e5552484e11dea5ac683d1c
#
_entry.id   610493cb9e5552484e11dea5ac683d1c
#
_cell.length_a   1.000
_cell.length_b   1.000
_cell.length_c   1.000
_cell.angle_alpha   90.00
_cell.angle_beta   90.00
_cell.angle_gamma   90.00
#
_symmetry.space_group_name_H-M   'P 1'
#
loop_
_entity.id
_entity.type
_entity.pdbx_description
1 polymer ?
#
loop_
_entity_poly.entity_id
_entity_poly.type
_entity_poly.pdbx_seq_one_letter_code
_entity_poly.pdbx_strand_id
1 'polypeptide(L)'
;NEYRLPLHPTNYMFMLIGALLCVPAYPYCMVFLFGCLGLYFTTQFARENHDVFFTSTLPIMKRDVVKGRCLLFMAVEIGQMLISIPFSIARKWIIPEGNPVGIEANVAFYGFGFLIYAVYNFFFLTQFYKSAYKVGQSFIIAIIPAIFVGVAMEYLPRVAGMQWID
;
A
#
# COMPACT_ATOMS: atom_id res chain seq x y z
N ASN A 1 8.22 9.16 -20.15
CA ASN A 1 8.46 10.28 -19.18
C ASN A 1 7.37 10.44 -18.12
N GLU A 2 6.42 9.51 -18.01
CA GLU A 2 5.36 9.54 -16.99
C GLU A 2 5.87 9.35 -15.55
N TYR A 3 7.06 8.77 -15.37
CA TYR A 3 7.63 8.49 -14.06
C TYR A 3 8.19 9.71 -13.32
N ARG A 4 8.40 10.85 -14.00
CA ARG A 4 8.93 12.07 -13.36
C ARG A 4 7.85 13.02 -12.83
N LEU A 5 6.62 12.92 -13.29
CA LEU A 5 5.54 13.86 -12.98
C LEU A 5 4.54 13.38 -11.90
N PRO A 6 4.19 12.06 -11.79
CA PRO A 6 3.10 11.66 -10.90
C PRO A 6 3.54 11.25 -9.49
N LEU A 7 4.81 10.93 -9.27
CA LEU A 7 5.29 10.49 -7.95
C LEU A 7 5.66 11.69 -7.08
N HIS A 8 4.80 11.98 -6.11
CA HIS A 8 5.12 12.96 -5.09
C HIS A 8 6.35 12.52 -4.28
N PRO A 9 7.30 13.43 -3.92
CA PRO A 9 8.49 13.07 -3.13
C PRO A 9 8.20 12.31 -1.84
N THR A 10 7.07 12.57 -1.21
CA THR A 10 6.57 11.84 -0.04
C THR A 10 6.45 10.33 -0.28
N ASN A 11 6.25 9.89 -1.51
CA ASN A 11 6.14 8.47 -1.83
C ASN A 11 7.43 7.70 -1.55
N TYR A 12 8.58 8.34 -1.80
CA TYR A 12 9.89 7.76 -1.44
C TYR A 12 10.06 7.61 0.07
N MET A 13 9.52 8.55 0.85
CA MET A 13 9.50 8.44 2.31
C MET A 13 8.61 7.27 2.75
N PHE A 14 7.45 7.08 2.13
CA PHE A 14 6.56 5.95 2.44
C PHE A 14 7.15 4.61 2.02
N MET A 15 7.96 4.54 0.97
CA MET A 15 8.70 3.33 0.61
C MET A 15 9.72 2.93 1.69
N LEU A 16 10.35 3.91 2.36
CA LEU A 16 11.30 3.67 3.44
C LEU A 16 10.64 3.27 4.76
N ILE A 17 9.32 3.35 4.87
CA ILE A 17 8.57 2.90 6.07
C ILE A 17 8.73 1.39 6.33
N GLY A 18 9.21 0.61 5.37
CA GLY A 18 9.70 -0.74 5.60
C GLY A 18 10.68 -0.86 6.79
N ALA A 19 11.41 0.21 7.12
CA ALA A 19 12.26 0.28 8.30
C ALA A 19 11.50 0.12 9.64
N LEU A 20 10.18 0.34 9.67
CA LEU A 20 9.34 0.08 10.85
C LEU A 20 9.32 -1.40 11.26
N LEU A 21 9.66 -2.32 10.35
CA LEU A 21 9.83 -3.73 10.69
C LEU A 21 10.93 -3.97 11.72
N CYS A 22 11.88 -3.04 11.85
CA CYS A 22 12.96 -3.10 12.84
C CYS A 22 12.55 -2.56 14.21
N VAL A 23 11.33 -2.03 14.37
CA VAL A 23 10.83 -1.52 15.65
C VAL A 23 10.16 -2.66 16.42
N PRO A 24 10.60 -2.96 17.66
CA PRO A 24 9.99 -4.00 18.48
C PRO A 24 8.57 -3.60 18.91
N ALA A 25 7.69 -4.60 19.01
CA ALA A 25 6.30 -4.44 19.46
C ALA A 25 5.46 -3.49 18.59
N TYR A 26 5.74 -3.42 17.27
CA TYR A 26 5.01 -2.61 16.31
C TYR A 26 4.12 -3.49 15.40
N PRO A 27 2.84 -3.12 15.15
CA PRO A 27 1.99 -3.85 14.23
C PRO A 27 2.52 -3.73 12.79
N TYR A 28 2.94 -4.83 12.19
CA TYR A 28 3.58 -4.79 10.87
C TYR A 28 2.63 -4.49 9.71
N CYS A 29 1.32 -4.68 9.90
CA CYS A 29 0.32 -4.25 8.91
C CYS A 29 0.41 -2.75 8.59
N MET A 30 0.90 -1.93 9.51
CA MET A 30 1.06 -0.49 9.32
C MET A 30 1.99 -0.15 8.15
N VAL A 31 2.99 -0.98 7.85
CA VAL A 31 3.89 -0.78 6.70
C VAL A 31 3.09 -0.68 5.41
N PHE A 32 2.11 -1.57 5.20
CA PHE A 32 1.26 -1.57 4.01
C PHE A 32 0.21 -0.46 4.04
N LEU A 33 -0.37 -0.17 5.20
CA LEU A 33 -1.35 0.92 5.34
C LEU A 33 -0.73 2.29 5.06
N PHE A 34 0.52 2.52 5.47
CA PHE A 34 1.27 3.72 5.08
C PHE A 34 1.59 3.75 3.58
N GLY A 35 1.79 2.58 2.95
CA GLY A 35 1.89 2.50 1.50
C GLY A 35 0.62 2.98 0.80
N CYS A 36 -0.55 2.56 1.28
CA CYS A 36 -1.85 3.05 0.80
C CYS A 36 -1.97 4.58 0.96
N LEU A 37 -1.48 5.13 2.06
CA LEU A 37 -1.45 6.58 2.29
C LEU A 37 -0.51 7.29 1.28
N GLY A 38 0.62 6.70 0.94
CA GLY A 38 1.52 7.20 -0.11
C GLY A 38 0.84 7.30 -1.48
N LEU A 39 0.06 6.29 -1.86
CA LEU A 39 -0.73 6.29 -3.09
C LEU A 39 -1.84 7.34 -3.07
N TYR A 40 -2.46 7.58 -1.91
CA TYR A 40 -3.40 8.67 -1.72
C TYR A 40 -2.75 10.03 -2.00
N PHE A 41 -1.58 10.33 -1.40
CA PHE A 41 -0.88 11.59 -1.64
C PHE A 41 -0.45 11.75 -3.10
N THR A 42 0.02 10.67 -3.74
CA THR A 42 0.34 10.69 -5.18
C THR A 42 -0.87 11.08 -6.02
N THR A 43 -2.06 10.52 -5.71
CA THR A 43 -3.28 10.81 -6.43
C THR A 43 -3.80 12.22 -6.14
N GLN A 44 -3.66 12.68 -4.89
CA GLN A 44 -4.01 14.03 -4.49
C GLN A 44 -3.16 15.06 -5.25
N PHE A 45 -1.84 14.85 -5.30
CA PHE A 45 -0.91 15.68 -6.05
C PHE A 45 -1.21 15.69 -7.56
N ALA A 46 -1.50 14.53 -8.14
CA ALA A 46 -1.89 14.45 -9.55
C ALA A 46 -3.18 15.25 -9.83
N ARG A 47 -4.15 15.24 -8.90
CA ARG A 47 -5.36 16.03 -9.00
C ARG A 47 -5.06 17.53 -8.94
N GLU A 48 -4.21 17.97 -8.03
CA GLU A 48 -3.81 19.37 -7.87
C GLU A 48 -3.09 19.92 -9.10
N ASN A 49 -2.32 19.07 -9.78
CA ASN A 49 -1.66 19.40 -11.05
C ASN A 49 -2.56 19.24 -12.29
N HIS A 50 -3.87 19.07 -12.12
CA HIS A 50 -4.82 18.89 -13.20
C HIS A 50 -4.49 17.76 -14.19
N ASP A 51 -3.78 16.72 -13.73
CA ASP A 51 -3.35 15.57 -14.54
C ASP A 51 -4.52 14.90 -15.26
N VAL A 52 -5.65 14.78 -14.60
CA VAL A 52 -6.88 14.20 -15.17
C VAL A 52 -7.44 15.06 -16.30
N PHE A 53 -7.42 16.39 -16.16
CA PHE A 53 -7.84 17.30 -17.20
C PHE A 53 -6.92 17.20 -18.41
N PHE A 54 -5.62 17.24 -18.18
CA PHE A 54 -4.61 17.10 -19.23
C PHE A 54 -4.74 15.77 -19.97
N THR A 55 -4.85 14.66 -19.27
CA THR A 55 -5.01 13.34 -19.89
C THR A 55 -6.32 13.20 -20.66
N SER A 56 -7.38 13.92 -20.27
CA SER A 56 -8.67 13.93 -20.99
C SER A 56 -8.62 14.68 -22.33
N THR A 57 -7.66 15.59 -22.50
CA THR A 57 -7.46 16.33 -23.76
C THR A 57 -6.61 15.56 -24.77
N LEU A 58 -5.90 14.52 -24.33
CA LEU A 58 -5.08 13.69 -25.22
C LEU A 58 -5.96 12.72 -26.04
N PRO A 59 -5.58 12.38 -27.28
CA PRO A 59 -6.31 11.44 -28.12
C PRO A 59 -6.01 9.97 -27.70
N ILE A 60 -6.24 9.65 -26.42
CA ILE A 60 -6.02 8.32 -25.83
C ILE A 60 -7.34 7.77 -25.28
N MET A 61 -7.48 6.44 -25.27
CA MET A 61 -8.68 5.83 -24.74
C MET A 61 -8.70 5.96 -23.21
N LYS A 62 -9.86 6.30 -22.65
CA LYS A 62 -10.07 6.39 -21.19
C LYS A 62 -9.62 5.09 -20.46
N ARG A 63 -9.78 3.95 -21.12
CA ARG A 63 -9.34 2.64 -20.61
C ARG A 63 -7.82 2.57 -20.38
N ASP A 64 -7.05 3.20 -21.26
CA ASP A 64 -5.59 3.16 -21.17
C ASP A 64 -5.09 4.10 -20.06
N VAL A 65 -5.77 5.20 -19.82
CA VAL A 65 -5.51 6.09 -18.66
C VAL A 65 -5.72 5.31 -17.34
N VAL A 66 -6.82 4.58 -17.22
CA VAL A 66 -7.09 3.75 -16.02
C VAL A 66 -6.04 2.67 -15.85
N LYS A 67 -5.70 1.95 -16.93
CA LYS A 67 -4.64 0.92 -16.90
C LYS A 67 -3.29 1.50 -16.48
N GLY A 68 -2.90 2.64 -17.03
CA GLY A 68 -1.66 3.33 -16.68
C GLY A 68 -1.60 3.63 -15.17
N ARG A 69 -2.71 4.12 -14.60
CA ARG A 69 -2.78 4.39 -13.16
C ARG A 69 -2.73 3.11 -12.31
N CYS A 70 -3.41 2.05 -12.73
CA CYS A 70 -3.31 0.76 -12.06
C CYS A 70 -1.86 0.23 -12.06
N LEU A 71 -1.18 0.31 -13.21
CA LEU A 71 0.21 -0.11 -13.35
C LEU A 71 1.15 0.72 -12.47
N LEU A 72 0.92 2.03 -12.37
CA LEU A 72 1.69 2.90 -11.49
C LEU A 72 1.53 2.47 -10.02
N PHE A 73 0.30 2.22 -9.58
CA PHE A 73 0.03 1.77 -8.21
C PHE A 73 0.74 0.45 -7.93
N MET A 74 0.58 -0.54 -8.79
CA MET A 74 1.25 -1.84 -8.66
C MET A 74 2.78 -1.71 -8.63
N ALA A 75 3.36 -0.84 -9.46
CA ALA A 75 4.80 -0.61 -9.49
C ALA A 75 5.31 -0.01 -8.15
N VAL A 76 4.57 0.94 -7.58
CA VAL A 76 4.91 1.55 -6.29
C VAL A 76 4.81 0.52 -5.15
N GLU A 77 3.75 -0.28 -5.13
CA GLU A 77 3.50 -1.31 -4.13
C GLU A 77 4.55 -2.41 -4.16
N ILE A 78 4.87 -2.92 -5.35
CA ILE A 78 5.94 -3.90 -5.55
C ILE A 78 7.29 -3.30 -5.12
N GLY A 79 7.56 -2.05 -5.49
CA GLY A 79 8.76 -1.34 -5.08
C GLY A 79 8.88 -1.24 -3.56
N GLN A 80 7.80 -0.90 -2.86
CA GLN A 80 7.77 -0.85 -1.40
C GLN A 80 8.00 -2.25 -0.78
N MET A 81 7.39 -3.28 -1.31
CA MET A 81 7.61 -4.65 -0.85
C MET A 81 9.07 -5.07 -1.03
N LEU A 82 9.66 -4.80 -2.18
CA LEU A 82 11.07 -5.12 -2.45
C LEU A 82 12.01 -4.38 -1.48
N ILE A 83 11.73 -3.10 -1.21
CA ILE A 83 12.51 -2.30 -0.25
C ILE A 83 12.34 -2.81 1.18
N SER A 84 11.20 -3.40 1.54
CA SER A 84 10.96 -3.94 2.88
C SER A 84 11.70 -5.27 3.14
N ILE A 85 12.09 -6.02 2.10
CA ILE A 85 12.80 -7.31 2.24
C ILE A 85 14.10 -7.20 3.05
N PRO A 86 15.03 -6.27 2.74
CA PRO A 86 16.25 -6.14 3.52
C PRO A 86 15.97 -5.79 4.98
N PHE A 87 14.93 -5.03 5.28
CA PHE A 87 14.53 -4.71 6.66
C PHE A 87 13.95 -5.93 7.38
N SER A 88 13.20 -6.80 6.70
CA SER A 88 12.70 -8.05 7.27
C SER A 88 13.84 -9.02 7.59
N ILE A 89 14.91 -9.03 6.81
CA ILE A 89 16.10 -9.82 7.09
C ILE A 89 16.89 -9.22 8.26
N ALA A 90 17.14 -7.92 8.23
CA ALA A 90 17.85 -7.20 9.28
C ALA A 90 17.16 -7.33 10.65
N ARG A 91 15.82 -7.34 10.66
CA ARG A 91 15.00 -7.53 11.85
C ARG A 91 15.36 -8.82 12.62
N LYS A 92 15.57 -9.94 11.91
CA LYS A 92 15.92 -11.22 12.54
C LYS A 92 17.21 -11.14 13.38
N TRP A 93 18.11 -10.21 13.00
CA TRP A 93 19.35 -9.96 13.75
C TRP A 93 19.15 -9.00 14.93
N ILE A 94 18.19 -8.07 14.80
CA ILE A 94 17.93 -7.03 15.81
C ILE A 94 16.96 -7.54 16.89
N ILE A 95 15.95 -8.33 16.49
CA ILE A 95 14.88 -8.82 17.38
C ILE A 95 14.75 -10.35 17.20
N PRO A 96 15.63 -11.14 17.82
CA PRO A 96 15.59 -12.60 17.66
C PRO A 96 14.39 -13.26 18.36
N GLU A 97 13.75 -12.58 19.32
CA GLU A 97 12.61 -13.10 20.10
C GLU A 97 11.27 -13.11 19.35
N GLY A 98 11.25 -12.60 18.11
CA GLY A 98 10.03 -12.53 17.32
C GLY A 98 9.16 -11.28 17.58
N ASN A 99 8.01 -11.18 16.91
CA ASN A 99 7.08 -10.06 17.10
C ASN A 99 6.00 -10.40 18.14
N PRO A 100 6.01 -9.79 19.33
CA PRO A 100 5.01 -10.08 20.36
C PRO A 100 3.60 -9.56 20.00
N VAL A 101 3.50 -8.68 19.01
CA VAL A 101 2.24 -7.99 18.70
C VAL A 101 1.42 -8.72 17.64
N GLY A 102 2.04 -9.36 16.65
CA GLY A 102 1.31 -9.97 15.54
C GLY A 102 2.19 -10.90 14.69
N ILE A 103 1.90 -10.96 13.40
CA ILE A 103 2.57 -11.83 12.45
C ILE A 103 4.07 -11.50 12.32
N GLU A 104 4.88 -12.53 12.13
CA GLU A 104 6.27 -12.40 11.74
C GLU A 104 6.45 -11.90 10.30
N ALA A 105 7.59 -11.26 10.01
CA ALA A 105 7.92 -10.79 8.66
C ALA A 105 8.34 -11.96 7.75
N ASN A 106 7.41 -12.88 7.50
CA ASN A 106 7.55 -14.10 6.72
C ASN A 106 6.84 -14.00 5.35
N VAL A 107 6.73 -15.11 4.63
CA VAL A 107 6.04 -15.15 3.33
C VAL A 107 4.55 -14.82 3.46
N ALA A 108 3.90 -15.24 4.55
CA ALA A 108 2.49 -14.95 4.81
C ALA A 108 2.27 -13.45 5.02
N PHE A 109 3.18 -12.75 5.70
CA PHE A 109 3.18 -11.30 5.84
C PHE A 109 3.11 -10.59 4.48
N TYR A 110 3.97 -10.99 3.52
CA TYR A 110 3.93 -10.41 2.17
C TYR A 110 2.66 -10.79 1.41
N GLY A 111 2.15 -12.01 1.59
CA GLY A 111 0.86 -12.44 1.03
C GLY A 111 -0.31 -11.57 1.50
N PHE A 112 -0.39 -11.30 2.79
CA PHE A 112 -1.38 -10.37 3.35
C PHE A 112 -1.15 -8.92 2.89
N GLY A 113 0.10 -8.50 2.71
CA GLY A 113 0.43 -7.21 2.13
C GLY A 113 -0.16 -7.02 0.74
N PHE A 114 -0.01 -8.02 -0.14
CA PHE A 114 -0.65 -8.02 -1.45
C PHE A 114 -2.17 -7.97 -1.35
N LEU A 115 -2.76 -8.67 -0.40
CA LEU A 115 -4.21 -8.65 -0.19
C LEU A 115 -4.69 -7.26 0.26
N ILE A 116 -3.97 -6.61 1.19
CA ILE A 116 -4.27 -5.23 1.64
C ILE A 116 -4.24 -4.28 0.43
N TYR A 117 -3.22 -4.34 -0.40
CA TYR A 117 -3.09 -3.50 -1.59
C TYR A 117 -4.18 -3.81 -2.63
N ALA A 118 -4.48 -5.08 -2.89
CA ALA A 118 -5.54 -5.46 -3.82
C ALA A 118 -6.91 -4.92 -3.39
N VAL A 119 -7.25 -5.07 -2.11
CA VAL A 119 -8.50 -4.55 -1.52
C VAL A 119 -8.52 -3.01 -1.60
N TYR A 120 -7.44 -2.36 -1.19
CA TYR A 120 -7.33 -0.90 -1.28
C TYR A 120 -7.49 -0.40 -2.71
N ASN A 121 -6.76 -0.94 -3.67
CA ASN A 121 -6.80 -0.54 -5.07
C ASN A 121 -8.19 -0.72 -5.68
N PHE A 122 -8.83 -1.84 -5.38
CA PHE A 122 -10.18 -2.12 -5.88
C PHE A 122 -11.19 -1.06 -5.42
N PHE A 123 -11.24 -0.77 -4.13
CA PHE A 123 -12.17 0.23 -3.60
C PHE A 123 -11.78 1.66 -3.97
N PHE A 124 -10.48 1.99 -3.88
CA PHE A 124 -9.98 3.32 -4.16
C PHE A 124 -10.21 3.73 -5.61
N LEU A 125 -9.74 2.94 -6.57
CA LEU A 125 -9.87 3.27 -7.99
C LEU A 125 -11.33 3.26 -8.45
N THR A 126 -12.11 2.27 -7.98
CA THR A 126 -13.55 2.23 -8.30
C THR A 126 -14.26 3.49 -7.83
N GLN A 127 -14.01 3.92 -6.60
CA GLN A 127 -14.66 5.10 -6.04
C GLN A 127 -14.11 6.39 -6.62
N PHE A 128 -12.81 6.47 -6.88
CA PHE A 128 -12.17 7.64 -7.49
C PHE A 128 -12.77 7.98 -8.85
N TYR A 129 -12.94 6.99 -9.71
CA TYR A 129 -13.56 7.22 -11.03
C TYR A 129 -15.09 7.39 -10.98
N LYS A 130 -15.76 6.88 -9.97
CA LYS A 130 -17.21 7.07 -9.78
C LYS A 130 -17.57 8.43 -9.17
N SER A 131 -16.76 8.93 -8.25
CA SER A 131 -17.07 10.12 -7.44
C SER A 131 -16.55 11.43 -8.04
N ALA A 132 -16.36 11.50 -9.35
CA ALA A 132 -15.81 12.68 -10.02
C ALA A 132 -14.50 13.17 -9.35
N TYR A 133 -13.60 12.23 -9.11
CA TYR A 133 -12.24 12.48 -8.62
C TYR A 133 -12.15 13.07 -7.19
N LYS A 134 -13.10 12.75 -6.33
CA LYS A 134 -13.07 13.09 -4.90
C LYS A 134 -12.09 12.18 -4.16
N VAL A 135 -10.80 12.51 -4.19
CA VAL A 135 -9.70 11.67 -3.69
C VAL A 135 -9.87 11.33 -2.22
N GLY A 136 -10.22 12.30 -1.36
CA GLY A 136 -10.40 12.07 0.07
C GLY A 136 -11.53 11.10 0.41
N GLN A 137 -12.68 11.21 -0.28
CA GLN A 137 -13.80 10.29 -0.09
C GLN A 137 -13.41 8.86 -0.56
N SER A 138 -12.71 8.76 -1.68
CA SER A 138 -12.24 7.48 -2.23
C SER A 138 -11.26 6.80 -1.27
N PHE A 139 -10.39 7.60 -0.62
CA PHE A 139 -9.44 7.10 0.38
C PHE A 139 -10.15 6.53 1.60
N ILE A 140 -11.12 7.26 2.18
CA ILE A 140 -11.86 6.79 3.37
C ILE A 140 -12.56 5.47 3.08
N ILE A 141 -13.23 5.34 1.92
CA ILE A 141 -13.95 4.13 1.53
C ILE A 141 -13.00 2.96 1.31
N ALA A 142 -11.78 3.20 0.82
CA ALA A 142 -10.81 2.17 0.52
C ALA A 142 -9.98 1.74 1.75
N ILE A 143 -9.65 2.68 2.63
CA ILE A 143 -8.79 2.39 3.78
C ILE A 143 -9.50 1.56 4.85
N ILE A 144 -10.81 1.71 5.01
CA ILE A 144 -11.59 0.95 6.00
C ILE A 144 -11.48 -0.57 5.77
N PRO A 145 -11.84 -1.11 4.58
CA PRO A 145 -11.68 -2.55 4.34
C PRO A 145 -10.20 -3.00 4.37
N ALA A 146 -9.26 -2.15 3.94
CA ALA A 146 -7.83 -2.45 4.03
C ALA A 146 -7.37 -2.60 5.49
N ILE A 147 -7.85 -1.75 6.41
CA ILE A 147 -7.59 -1.87 7.86
C ILE A 147 -8.17 -3.19 8.40
N PHE A 148 -9.38 -3.57 8.00
CA PHE A 148 -9.95 -4.85 8.45
C PHE A 148 -9.07 -6.05 8.05
N VAL A 149 -8.52 -6.05 6.84
CA VAL A 149 -7.59 -7.10 6.40
C VAL A 149 -6.29 -7.02 7.21
N GLY A 150 -5.76 -5.83 7.47
CA GLY A 150 -4.56 -5.63 8.27
C GLY A 150 -4.73 -6.12 9.72
N VAL A 151 -5.86 -5.82 10.34
CA VAL A 151 -6.20 -6.32 11.68
C VAL A 151 -6.34 -7.83 11.67
N ALA A 152 -7.01 -8.41 10.68
CA ALA A 152 -7.12 -9.85 10.54
C ALA A 152 -5.74 -10.51 10.42
N MET A 153 -4.83 -9.94 9.63
CA MET A 153 -3.44 -10.39 9.49
C MET A 153 -2.71 -10.49 10.85
N GLU A 154 -2.85 -9.49 11.71
CA GLU A 154 -2.19 -9.45 13.01
C GLU A 154 -2.80 -10.41 14.05
N TYR A 155 -4.10 -10.71 13.93
CA TYR A 155 -4.80 -11.59 14.88
C TYR A 155 -4.81 -13.06 14.47
N LEU A 156 -4.71 -13.38 13.17
CA LEU A 156 -4.78 -14.76 12.66
C LEU A 156 -3.77 -15.73 13.32
N PRO A 157 -2.48 -15.37 13.52
CA PRO A 157 -1.52 -16.26 14.16
C PRO A 157 -1.87 -16.63 15.61
N ARG A 158 -2.70 -15.81 16.27
CA ARG A 158 -3.13 -16.02 17.67
C ARG A 158 -4.31 -16.98 17.80
N VAL A 159 -4.99 -17.28 16.69
CA VAL A 159 -6.13 -18.20 16.67
C VAL A 159 -5.63 -19.64 16.75
N ALA A 160 -6.20 -20.42 17.66
CA ALA A 160 -5.87 -21.84 17.80
C ALA A 160 -6.06 -22.58 16.46
N GLY A 161 -5.01 -23.25 16.01
CA GLY A 161 -4.98 -23.97 14.73
C GLY A 161 -4.43 -23.19 13.54
N MET A 162 -4.15 -21.88 13.68
CA MET A 162 -3.57 -21.05 12.61
C MET A 162 -2.13 -20.58 12.92
N GLN A 163 -1.50 -21.14 13.95
CA GLN A 163 -0.13 -20.81 14.37
C GLN A 163 0.94 -21.13 13.30
N TRP A 164 0.59 -21.94 12.30
CA TRP A 164 1.47 -22.25 11.17
C TRP A 164 1.69 -21.09 10.19
N ILE A 165 0.93 -19.99 10.36
CA ILE A 165 1.04 -18.76 9.53
C ILE A 165 2.24 -17.91 9.99
N ASP A 166 2.71 -18.10 11.23
CA ASP A 166 3.80 -17.35 11.85
C ASP A 166 5.20 -18.00 11.69
#